data_a6c08b5478db616c9f17cdcb1942f459
#
_entry.id   a6c08b5478db616c9f17cdcb1942f459
#
_cell.length_a   1.000
_cell.length_b   1.000
_cell.length_c   1.000
_cell.angle_alpha   90.00
_cell.angle_beta   90.00
_cell.angle_gamma   90.00
#
_symmetry.space_group_name_H-M   'P 1'
#
loop_
_entity.id
_entity.type
_entity.pdbx_description
1 polymer ?
#
loop_
_entity_poly.entity_id
_entity_poly.type
_entity_poly.pdbx_seq_one_letter_code
_entity_poly.pdbx_strand_id
1 'polypeptide(L)'
;MTLPAVEVSTSSPTTVASPLNELQQKLETLQRDYAELNTAIFEAAQVHRRLCAPSLVRHGAFDVASEIFAVRHLPGDFVSVEETRDSVVLALGDIGGKGIAAGMWVTHLIGLLRTHTAASTDPEVIVAGINRDIARLSAVEPLSTLFVARLSWSGRLDYTSAGHPPALLLRNDEELELLSDGGPVLGAVPAAVFERGSVRLRGGDLLLACSDGILESFNEAEQEFGNMRLQTELRRAQGGSTEAVLFSVLGAVQDFAAPRPLTDDMTLMIVHRS
;
A
#
# COMPACT_ATOMS: atom_id res chain seq x y z
N MET A 1 52.77 77.11 24.54
CA MET A 1 53.06 75.71 24.80
C MET A 1 51.73 75.02 24.91
N THR A 2 51.18 74.57 23.77
CA THR A 2 49.83 73.97 23.63
C THR A 2 50.00 72.48 23.57
N LEU A 3 49.33 71.75 24.48
CA LEU A 3 49.30 70.30 24.50
C LEU A 3 48.30 69.75 23.39
N PRO A 4 48.62 68.65 22.75
CA PRO A 4 47.73 68.09 21.75
C PRO A 4 46.58 67.29 22.40
N ALA A 5 45.36 67.38 21.77
CA ALA A 5 44.19 66.66 22.19
C ALA A 5 44.33 65.17 21.84
N VAL A 6 44.01 64.30 22.79
CA VAL A 6 43.94 62.88 22.61
C VAL A 6 42.55 62.54 21.99
N GLU A 7 42.54 62.08 20.78
CA GLU A 7 41.32 61.49 20.17
C GLU A 7 41.05 60.12 20.82
N VAL A 8 39.98 60.03 21.57
CA VAL A 8 39.46 58.78 22.09
C VAL A 8 38.66 58.10 20.97
N SER A 9 39.25 57.13 20.34
CA SER A 9 38.55 56.24 19.39
C SER A 9 37.48 55.40 20.13
N THR A 10 36.22 55.75 19.95
CA THR A 10 35.11 54.92 20.42
C THR A 10 34.94 53.75 19.48
N SER A 11 35.55 52.61 19.80
CA SER A 11 35.24 51.35 19.19
C SER A 11 33.80 50.96 19.53
N SER A 12 32.93 50.86 18.50
CA SER A 12 31.58 50.35 18.62
C SER A 12 31.59 48.92 19.22
N PRO A 13 30.76 48.60 20.19
CA PRO A 13 30.70 47.26 20.74
C PRO A 13 30.17 46.31 19.64
N THR A 14 31.02 45.40 19.15
CA THR A 14 30.62 44.27 18.38
C THR A 14 29.72 43.43 19.30
N THR A 15 28.42 43.49 19.08
CA THR A 15 27.43 42.70 19.85
C THR A 15 27.69 41.22 19.53
N VAL A 16 28.44 40.55 20.39
CA VAL A 16 28.59 39.10 20.37
C VAL A 16 27.23 38.53 20.71
N ALA A 17 26.55 37.99 19.71
CA ALA A 17 25.28 37.32 19.93
C ALA A 17 25.48 36.23 20.99
N SER A 18 24.67 36.25 22.05
CA SER A 18 24.76 35.25 23.12
C SER A 18 24.56 33.86 22.48
N PRO A 19 25.34 32.84 22.90
CA PRO A 19 25.15 31.44 22.42
C PRO A 19 23.70 30.98 22.50
N LEU A 20 22.93 31.51 23.42
CA LEU A 20 21.48 31.26 23.54
C LEU A 20 20.70 31.80 22.33
N ASN A 21 21.01 33.03 21.86
CA ASN A 21 20.34 33.62 20.70
C ASN A 21 20.66 32.85 19.41
N GLU A 22 21.91 32.37 19.25
CA GLU A 22 22.28 31.53 18.12
C GLU A 22 21.51 30.19 18.13
N LEU A 23 21.36 29.58 19.32
CA LEU A 23 20.64 28.34 19.49
C LEU A 23 19.14 28.53 19.19
N GLN A 24 18.56 29.64 19.65
CA GLN A 24 17.17 29.98 19.34
C GLN A 24 16.94 30.18 17.84
N GLN A 25 17.82 30.93 17.17
CA GLN A 25 17.71 31.10 15.71
C GLN A 25 17.86 29.78 14.95
N LYS A 26 18.78 28.90 15.37
CA LYS A 26 18.90 27.56 14.78
C LYS A 26 17.64 26.72 14.98
N LEU A 27 17.05 26.79 16.17
CA LEU A 27 15.81 26.09 16.48
C LEU A 27 14.62 26.58 15.60
N GLU A 28 14.48 27.91 15.50
CA GLU A 28 13.44 28.53 14.66
C GLU A 28 13.61 28.16 13.17
N THR A 29 14.86 28.16 12.69
CA THR A 29 15.17 27.75 11.32
C THR A 29 14.81 26.28 11.09
N LEU A 30 15.25 25.40 12.00
CA LEU A 30 14.96 23.96 11.93
C LEU A 30 13.46 23.68 11.99
N GLN A 31 12.72 24.40 12.84
CA GLN A 31 11.26 24.26 12.91
C GLN A 31 10.58 24.69 11.61
N ARG A 32 11.07 25.76 10.97
CA ARG A 32 10.56 26.22 9.67
C ARG A 32 10.84 25.18 8.58
N ASP A 33 12.09 24.74 8.46
CA ASP A 33 12.51 23.76 7.46
C ASP A 33 11.74 22.44 7.64
N TYR A 34 11.51 22.02 8.89
CA TYR A 34 10.71 20.84 9.22
C TYR A 34 9.23 21.01 8.80
N ALA A 35 8.65 22.19 9.03
CA ALA A 35 7.27 22.48 8.64
C ALA A 35 7.12 22.52 7.11
N GLU A 36 8.08 23.10 6.39
CA GLU A 36 8.11 23.12 4.92
C GLU A 36 8.23 21.70 4.35
N LEU A 37 9.13 20.88 4.90
CA LEU A 37 9.30 19.49 4.49
C LEU A 37 8.02 18.67 4.74
N ASN A 38 7.40 18.80 5.91
CA ASN A 38 6.15 18.11 6.23
C ASN A 38 5.01 18.53 5.28
N THR A 39 4.94 19.80 4.93
CA THR A 39 3.95 20.29 3.96
C THR A 39 4.17 19.65 2.60
N ALA A 40 5.40 19.60 2.09
CA ALA A 40 5.71 18.97 0.83
C ALA A 40 5.42 17.46 0.82
N ILE A 41 5.73 16.75 1.91
CA ILE A 41 5.38 15.34 2.07
C ILE A 41 3.85 15.15 2.08
N PHE A 42 3.13 16.00 2.78
CA PHE A 42 1.67 15.94 2.82
C PHE A 42 1.04 16.16 1.44
N GLU A 43 1.54 17.14 0.67
CA GLU A 43 1.10 17.37 -0.70
C GLU A 43 1.37 16.16 -1.61
N ALA A 44 2.57 15.57 -1.52
CA ALA A 44 2.90 14.34 -2.23
C ALA A 44 1.97 13.17 -1.85
N ALA A 45 1.66 13.02 -0.55
CA ALA A 45 0.73 12.02 -0.05
C ALA A 45 -0.70 12.21 -0.57
N GLN A 46 -1.15 13.46 -0.78
CA GLN A 46 -2.46 13.73 -1.38
C GLN A 46 -2.52 13.27 -2.85
N VAL A 47 -1.45 13.47 -3.62
CA VAL A 47 -1.36 12.98 -5.00
C VAL A 47 -1.34 11.45 -5.02
N HIS A 48 -0.47 10.85 -4.20
CA HIS A 48 -0.35 9.41 -4.06
C HIS A 48 -1.70 8.76 -3.71
N ARG A 49 -2.40 9.29 -2.70
CA ARG A 49 -3.71 8.79 -2.26
C ARG A 49 -4.75 8.83 -3.38
N ARG A 50 -4.73 9.84 -4.26
CA ARG A 50 -5.64 9.90 -5.42
C ARG A 50 -5.34 8.84 -6.47
N LEU A 51 -4.10 8.39 -6.59
CA LEU A 51 -3.70 7.34 -7.53
C LEU A 51 -4.04 5.95 -7.01
N CYS A 52 -3.95 5.76 -5.68
CA CYS A 52 -4.15 4.51 -4.96
C CYS A 52 -5.47 4.52 -4.16
N ALA A 53 -6.45 5.36 -4.53
CA ALA A 53 -7.65 5.56 -3.73
C ALA A 53 -8.37 4.23 -3.45
N PRO A 54 -8.76 3.99 -2.19
CA PRO A 54 -9.66 2.91 -1.86
C PRO A 54 -10.89 2.96 -2.76
N SER A 55 -11.34 1.81 -3.21
CA SER A 55 -12.43 1.72 -4.18
C SER A 55 -13.63 1.02 -3.58
N LEU A 56 -14.81 1.54 -3.90
CA LEU A 56 -16.07 0.84 -3.72
C LEU A 56 -16.73 0.72 -5.09
N VAL A 57 -16.79 -0.50 -5.60
CA VAL A 57 -17.46 -0.79 -6.88
C VAL A 57 -18.63 -1.71 -6.61
N ARG A 58 -19.79 -1.37 -7.17
CA ARG A 58 -21.01 -2.18 -7.16
C ARG A 58 -21.49 -2.39 -8.55
N HIS A 59 -21.48 -3.63 -8.99
CA HIS A 59 -21.95 -4.00 -10.34
C HIS A 59 -22.75 -5.30 -10.31
N GLY A 60 -24.05 -5.19 -10.53
CA GLY A 60 -24.95 -6.34 -10.53
C GLY A 60 -24.95 -7.06 -9.18
N ALA A 61 -24.47 -8.30 -9.18
CA ALA A 61 -24.33 -9.13 -7.97
C ALA A 61 -22.94 -9.03 -7.30
N PHE A 62 -22.08 -8.10 -7.73
CA PHE A 62 -20.72 -7.97 -7.21
C PHE A 62 -20.53 -6.65 -6.49
N ASP A 63 -20.02 -6.76 -5.28
CA ASP A 63 -19.54 -5.63 -4.47
C ASP A 63 -18.03 -5.81 -4.22
N VAL A 64 -17.25 -4.78 -4.51
CA VAL A 64 -15.80 -4.72 -4.25
C VAL A 64 -15.55 -3.56 -3.30
N ALA A 65 -14.88 -3.82 -2.19
CA ALA A 65 -14.40 -2.79 -1.28
C ALA A 65 -12.91 -3.00 -0.99
N SER A 66 -12.17 -1.91 -0.91
CA SER A 66 -10.76 -1.94 -0.54
C SER A 66 -10.41 -0.78 0.39
N GLU A 67 -9.41 -0.97 1.24
CA GLU A 67 -8.88 0.05 2.15
C GLU A 67 -7.37 -0.13 2.32
N ILE A 68 -6.68 1.00 2.49
CA ILE A 68 -5.27 1.07 2.82
C ILE A 68 -5.12 1.85 4.12
N PHE A 69 -4.74 1.15 5.17
CA PHE A 69 -4.38 1.78 6.44
C PHE A 69 -2.87 2.02 6.46
N ALA A 70 -2.48 3.22 6.05
CA ALA A 70 -1.07 3.61 5.95
C ALA A 70 -0.49 3.96 7.33
N VAL A 71 0.62 3.34 7.69
CA VAL A 71 1.39 3.67 8.91
C VAL A 71 2.21 4.94 8.71
N ARG A 72 2.54 5.28 7.47
CA ARG A 72 3.29 6.49 7.09
C ARG A 72 2.49 7.33 6.10
N HIS A 73 2.97 8.55 5.83
CA HIS A 73 2.32 9.46 4.88
C HIS A 73 2.21 8.88 3.45
N LEU A 74 3.21 8.11 3.05
CA LEU A 74 3.29 7.44 1.74
C LEU A 74 3.44 5.94 1.98
N PRO A 75 2.37 5.15 1.77
CA PRO A 75 2.42 3.70 1.88
C PRO A 75 3.23 3.06 0.75
N GLY A 76 3.80 1.87 1.03
CA GLY A 76 4.35 0.96 0.05
C GLY A 76 3.27 0.11 -0.63
N ASP A 77 2.16 -0.04 0.05
CA ASP A 77 0.98 -0.76 -0.44
C ASP A 77 0.16 0.07 -1.43
N PHE A 78 -0.49 -0.62 -2.35
CA PHE A 78 -1.46 -0.01 -3.24
C PHE A 78 -2.57 -0.97 -3.65
N VAL A 79 -3.72 -0.40 -4.01
CA VAL A 79 -4.85 -1.09 -4.63
C VAL A 79 -5.19 -0.39 -5.94
N SER A 80 -5.60 -1.16 -6.94
CA SER A 80 -6.20 -0.64 -8.17
C SER A 80 -7.42 -1.46 -8.54
N VAL A 81 -8.48 -0.75 -8.94
CA VAL A 81 -9.74 -1.35 -9.40
C VAL A 81 -10.12 -0.65 -10.70
N GLU A 82 -10.01 -1.38 -11.81
CA GLU A 82 -10.24 -0.83 -13.15
C GLU A 82 -11.42 -1.55 -13.80
N GLU A 83 -12.55 -0.85 -13.89
CA GLU A 83 -13.75 -1.40 -14.56
C GLU A 83 -13.60 -1.40 -16.06
N THR A 84 -14.02 -2.49 -16.69
CA THR A 84 -14.15 -2.64 -18.13
C THR A 84 -15.60 -2.91 -18.47
N ARG A 85 -15.91 -3.06 -19.77
CA ARG A 85 -17.28 -3.31 -20.22
C ARG A 85 -17.89 -4.60 -19.65
N ASP A 86 -17.10 -5.65 -19.47
CA ASP A 86 -17.55 -7.01 -19.16
C ASP A 86 -16.90 -7.62 -17.92
N SER A 87 -16.02 -6.86 -17.27
CA SER A 87 -15.25 -7.33 -16.13
C SER A 87 -14.71 -6.16 -15.30
N VAL A 88 -14.12 -6.48 -14.16
CA VAL A 88 -13.24 -5.59 -13.40
C VAL A 88 -11.87 -6.24 -13.25
N VAL A 89 -10.82 -5.46 -13.43
CA VAL A 89 -9.45 -5.87 -13.10
C VAL A 89 -9.12 -5.30 -11.72
N LEU A 90 -8.72 -6.20 -10.84
CA LEU A 90 -8.38 -5.95 -9.44
C LEU A 90 -6.88 -6.16 -9.27
N ALA A 91 -6.22 -5.26 -8.57
CA ALA A 91 -4.82 -5.44 -8.22
C ALA A 91 -4.56 -4.96 -6.79
N LEU A 92 -3.72 -5.70 -6.07
CA LEU A 92 -3.18 -5.35 -4.77
C LEU A 92 -1.70 -5.70 -4.76
N GLY A 93 -0.87 -4.80 -4.31
CA GLY A 93 0.57 -5.00 -4.27
C GLY A 93 1.23 -4.25 -3.13
N ASP A 94 2.42 -4.72 -2.79
CA ASP A 94 3.30 -4.11 -1.80
C ASP A 94 4.71 -3.96 -2.38
N ILE A 95 5.35 -2.85 -2.08
CA ILE A 95 6.70 -2.51 -2.52
C ILE A 95 7.64 -2.54 -1.32
N GLY A 96 8.69 -3.36 -1.42
CA GLY A 96 9.70 -3.44 -0.38
C GLY A 96 10.31 -2.07 -0.04
N GLY A 97 10.24 -1.67 1.24
CA GLY A 97 10.69 -0.37 1.72
C GLY A 97 9.53 0.53 2.14
N LYS A 98 9.86 1.71 2.67
CA LYS A 98 8.86 2.61 3.27
C LYS A 98 9.16 4.07 2.99
N GLY A 99 8.13 4.91 3.01
CA GLY A 99 8.25 6.36 2.90
C GLY A 99 8.33 6.84 1.46
N ILE A 100 9.01 7.98 1.22
CA ILE A 100 8.97 8.68 -0.08
C ILE A 100 9.43 7.80 -1.23
N ALA A 101 10.50 7.03 -1.06
CA ALA A 101 11.02 6.16 -2.12
C ALA A 101 10.01 5.08 -2.52
N ALA A 102 9.41 4.39 -1.54
CA ALA A 102 8.36 3.40 -1.80
C ALA A 102 7.15 4.03 -2.50
N GLY A 103 6.67 5.20 -2.02
CA GLY A 103 5.56 5.91 -2.65
C GLY A 103 5.83 6.33 -4.10
N MET A 104 7.07 6.68 -4.46
CA MET A 104 7.46 6.94 -5.85
C MET A 104 7.38 5.67 -6.70
N TRP A 105 7.87 4.54 -6.17
CA TRP A 105 7.78 3.25 -6.85
C TRP A 105 6.34 2.79 -7.02
N VAL A 106 5.48 2.94 -6.01
CA VAL A 106 4.03 2.69 -6.13
C VAL A 106 3.44 3.48 -7.31
N THR A 107 3.76 4.78 -7.42
CA THR A 107 3.27 5.63 -8.49
C THR A 107 3.70 5.09 -9.87
N HIS A 108 4.95 4.63 -9.98
CA HIS A 108 5.45 4.02 -11.21
C HIS A 108 4.72 2.71 -11.53
N LEU A 109 4.57 1.83 -10.54
CA LEU A 109 3.93 0.53 -10.70
C LEU A 109 2.45 0.65 -11.08
N ILE A 110 1.73 1.61 -10.53
CA ILE A 110 0.35 1.93 -10.94
C ILE A 110 0.30 2.42 -12.40
N GLY A 111 1.27 3.22 -12.81
CA GLY A 111 1.39 3.64 -14.22
C GLY A 111 1.58 2.47 -15.18
N LEU A 112 2.46 1.53 -14.82
CA LEU A 112 2.66 0.30 -15.57
C LEU A 112 1.40 -0.57 -15.58
N LEU A 113 0.76 -0.76 -14.42
CA LEU A 113 -0.47 -1.53 -14.29
C LEU A 113 -1.56 -1.01 -15.23
N ARG A 114 -1.83 0.29 -15.21
CA ARG A 114 -2.81 0.94 -16.10
C ARG A 114 -2.45 0.75 -17.58
N THR A 115 -1.18 0.87 -17.92
CA THR A 115 -0.71 0.69 -19.31
C THR A 115 -0.96 -0.73 -19.78
N HIS A 116 -0.60 -1.72 -18.96
CA HIS A 116 -0.79 -3.13 -19.32
C HIS A 116 -2.26 -3.57 -19.28
N THR A 117 -3.06 -3.05 -18.33
CA THR A 117 -4.50 -3.32 -18.26
C THR A 117 -5.25 -2.73 -19.46
N ALA A 118 -4.82 -1.59 -20.00
CA ALA A 118 -5.37 -1.03 -21.23
C ALA A 118 -5.07 -1.90 -22.48
N ALA A 119 -3.98 -2.67 -22.45
CA ALA A 119 -3.57 -3.53 -23.55
C ALA A 119 -4.14 -4.96 -23.44
N SER A 120 -4.33 -5.48 -22.23
CA SER A 120 -4.86 -6.82 -21.95
C SER A 120 -5.56 -6.84 -20.59
N THR A 121 -6.58 -7.67 -20.46
CA THR A 121 -7.22 -7.95 -19.16
C THR A 121 -6.83 -9.33 -18.59
N ASP A 122 -5.95 -10.07 -19.26
CA ASP A 122 -5.45 -11.37 -18.78
C ASP A 122 -4.36 -11.14 -17.70
N PRO A 123 -4.59 -11.59 -16.45
CA PRO A 123 -3.72 -11.26 -15.31
C PRO A 123 -2.25 -11.64 -15.53
N GLU A 124 -1.98 -12.83 -16.05
CA GLU A 124 -0.62 -13.32 -16.32
C GLU A 124 0.10 -12.48 -17.39
N VAL A 125 -0.63 -11.96 -18.36
CA VAL A 125 -0.08 -11.09 -19.43
C VAL A 125 0.28 -9.72 -18.84
N ILE A 126 -0.60 -9.17 -18.00
CA ILE A 126 -0.37 -7.90 -17.30
C ILE A 126 0.88 -8.00 -16.43
N VAL A 127 0.93 -9.01 -15.55
CA VAL A 127 2.03 -9.19 -14.59
C VAL A 127 3.36 -9.47 -15.30
N ALA A 128 3.38 -10.33 -16.33
CA ALA A 128 4.58 -10.58 -17.13
C ALA A 128 5.06 -9.33 -17.88
N GLY A 129 4.14 -8.47 -18.34
CA GLY A 129 4.44 -7.19 -18.94
C GLY A 129 5.13 -6.24 -17.95
N ILE A 130 4.53 -6.06 -16.80
CA ILE A 130 5.05 -5.22 -15.70
C ILE A 130 6.43 -5.72 -15.27
N ASN A 131 6.59 -7.02 -15.02
CA ASN A 131 7.87 -7.64 -14.63
C ASN A 131 8.97 -7.35 -15.65
N ARG A 132 8.66 -7.43 -16.93
CA ARG A 132 9.61 -7.15 -18.02
C ARG A 132 10.02 -5.68 -18.07
N ASP A 133 9.09 -4.77 -17.82
CA ASP A 133 9.38 -3.33 -17.83
C ASP A 133 10.19 -2.93 -16.59
N ILE A 134 9.88 -3.47 -15.42
CA ILE A 134 10.70 -3.33 -14.21
C ILE A 134 12.11 -3.85 -14.45
N ALA A 135 12.27 -5.05 -14.98
CA ALA A 135 13.58 -5.66 -15.22
C ALA A 135 14.48 -4.89 -16.24
N ARG A 136 13.92 -3.94 -16.98
CA ARG A 136 14.68 -3.04 -17.86
C ARG A 136 15.20 -1.80 -17.15
N LEU A 137 14.63 -1.45 -16.03
CA LEU A 137 15.15 -0.38 -15.20
C LEU A 137 16.40 -0.89 -14.49
N SER A 138 17.31 -0.04 -14.12
CA SER A 138 18.64 -0.42 -13.62
C SER A 138 18.62 -0.94 -12.18
N ALA A 139 19.44 -1.83 -11.86
CA ALA A 139 19.88 -2.63 -10.69
C ALA A 139 19.59 -2.21 -9.21
N VAL A 140 18.73 -1.27 -8.89
CA VAL A 140 18.47 -0.82 -7.49
C VAL A 140 16.97 -0.74 -7.21
N GLU A 141 16.22 -1.71 -7.68
CA GLU A 141 14.77 -1.69 -7.55
C GLU A 141 14.32 -2.48 -6.32
N PRO A 142 13.36 -1.94 -5.55
CA PRO A 142 12.75 -2.73 -4.48
C PRO A 142 11.98 -3.89 -5.10
N LEU A 143 12.17 -5.08 -4.55
CA LEU A 143 11.30 -6.22 -4.87
C LEU A 143 9.87 -5.83 -4.51
N SER A 144 8.94 -6.22 -5.36
CA SER A 144 7.53 -5.88 -5.17
C SER A 144 6.67 -7.11 -5.31
N THR A 145 5.67 -7.24 -4.45
CA THR A 145 4.64 -8.26 -4.59
C THR A 145 3.44 -7.69 -5.32
N LEU A 146 2.74 -8.54 -6.08
CA LEU A 146 1.56 -8.10 -6.82
C LEU A 146 0.57 -9.27 -7.02
N PHE A 147 -0.65 -9.09 -6.59
CA PHE A 147 -1.78 -9.93 -6.96
C PHE A 147 -2.62 -9.21 -8.00
N VAL A 148 -2.93 -9.86 -9.12
CA VAL A 148 -3.82 -9.31 -10.15
C VAL A 148 -4.91 -10.33 -10.43
N ALA A 149 -6.16 -9.88 -10.48
CA ALA A 149 -7.30 -10.70 -10.83
C ALA A 149 -8.22 -9.97 -11.80
N ARG A 150 -8.80 -10.72 -12.76
CA ARG A 150 -9.91 -10.29 -13.60
C ARG A 150 -11.17 -11.01 -13.18
N LEU A 151 -12.13 -10.26 -12.67
CA LEU A 151 -13.47 -10.77 -12.36
C LEU A 151 -14.43 -10.38 -13.48
N SER A 152 -14.91 -11.38 -14.22
CA SER A 152 -15.98 -11.14 -15.20
C SER A 152 -17.34 -11.03 -14.48
N TRP A 153 -18.26 -10.26 -15.05
CA TRP A 153 -19.61 -10.12 -14.48
C TRP A 153 -20.44 -11.42 -14.51
N SER A 154 -19.94 -12.47 -15.18
CA SER A 154 -20.48 -13.83 -15.10
C SER A 154 -20.04 -14.62 -13.87
N GLY A 155 -19.07 -14.09 -13.11
CA GLY A 155 -18.52 -14.68 -11.90
C GLY A 155 -17.24 -15.49 -12.11
N ARG A 156 -16.67 -15.54 -13.31
CA ARG A 156 -15.35 -16.15 -13.51
C ARG A 156 -14.28 -15.17 -13.03
N LEU A 157 -13.41 -15.65 -12.15
CA LEU A 157 -12.22 -14.98 -11.67
C LEU A 157 -11.01 -15.71 -12.25
N ASP A 158 -10.25 -15.02 -13.09
CA ASP A 158 -8.90 -15.41 -13.50
C ASP A 158 -7.89 -14.57 -12.70
N TYR A 159 -6.82 -15.16 -12.19
CA TYR A 159 -5.87 -14.45 -11.33
C TYR A 159 -4.45 -14.95 -11.51
N THR A 160 -3.49 -14.16 -11.04
CA THR A 160 -2.09 -14.55 -10.88
C THR A 160 -1.46 -13.77 -9.72
N SER A 161 -0.49 -14.37 -9.06
CA SER A 161 0.30 -13.74 -8.01
C SER A 161 1.76 -13.61 -8.43
N ALA A 162 2.37 -12.47 -8.16
CA ALA A 162 3.82 -12.26 -8.23
C ALA A 162 4.37 -12.18 -6.80
N GLY A 163 4.52 -13.32 -6.12
CA GLY A 163 5.04 -13.41 -4.76
C GLY A 163 4.18 -12.75 -3.68
N HIS A 164 2.95 -12.37 -3.99
CA HIS A 164 2.01 -11.77 -3.03
C HIS A 164 1.36 -12.85 -2.16
N PRO A 165 0.99 -12.56 -0.88
CA PRO A 165 0.24 -13.51 -0.07
C PRO A 165 -0.97 -14.08 -0.81
N PRO A 166 -1.27 -15.39 -0.69
CA PRO A 166 -2.40 -16.00 -1.36
C PRO A 166 -3.73 -15.34 -0.99
N ALA A 167 -4.55 -15.03 -1.98
CA ALA A 167 -5.89 -14.57 -1.70
C ALA A 167 -6.76 -15.70 -1.15
N LEU A 168 -7.70 -15.38 -0.28
CA LEU A 168 -8.59 -16.32 0.39
C LEU A 168 -9.96 -16.27 -0.29
N LEU A 169 -10.44 -17.39 -0.78
CA LEU A 169 -11.82 -17.52 -1.27
C LEU A 169 -12.62 -18.33 -0.26
N LEU A 170 -13.47 -17.64 0.49
CA LEU A 170 -14.42 -18.27 1.41
C LEU A 170 -15.73 -18.50 0.69
N ARG A 171 -16.10 -19.78 0.57
CA ARG A 171 -17.35 -20.23 -0.03
C ARG A 171 -18.53 -19.98 0.90
N ASN A 172 -19.72 -19.92 0.35
CA ASN A 172 -20.94 -19.77 1.15
C ASN A 172 -21.18 -20.95 2.13
N ASP A 173 -20.65 -22.13 1.83
CA ASP A 173 -20.67 -23.34 2.68
C ASP A 173 -19.47 -23.44 3.64
N GLU A 174 -18.75 -22.33 3.88
CA GLU A 174 -17.58 -22.19 4.77
C GLU A 174 -16.32 -22.94 4.29
N GLU A 175 -16.32 -23.58 3.13
CA GLU A 175 -15.10 -24.08 2.51
C GLU A 175 -14.17 -22.91 2.15
N LEU A 176 -12.85 -23.07 2.38
CA LEU A 176 -11.88 -22.03 2.13
C LEU A 176 -10.81 -22.53 1.15
N GLU A 177 -10.64 -21.78 0.07
CA GLU A 177 -9.63 -22.04 -0.96
C GLU A 177 -8.56 -20.96 -0.90
N LEU A 178 -7.29 -21.35 -1.07
CA LEU A 178 -6.16 -20.45 -1.23
C LEU A 178 -5.86 -20.27 -2.71
N LEU A 179 -5.87 -19.03 -3.17
CA LEU A 179 -5.57 -18.68 -4.55
C LEU A 179 -4.09 -18.29 -4.65
N SER A 180 -3.22 -19.23 -4.98
CA SER A 180 -1.76 -19.10 -4.93
C SER A 180 -1.05 -19.27 -6.28
N ASP A 181 -1.78 -19.53 -7.37
CA ASP A 181 -1.15 -19.64 -8.69
C ASP A 181 -0.47 -18.34 -9.09
N GLY A 182 0.74 -18.44 -9.67
CA GLY A 182 1.49 -17.25 -10.04
C GLY A 182 2.97 -17.53 -10.32
N GLY A 183 3.84 -16.69 -9.82
CA GLY A 183 5.30 -16.74 -10.03
C GLY A 183 6.06 -15.97 -8.96
N PRO A 184 7.37 -15.71 -9.19
CA PRO A 184 8.20 -15.01 -8.24
C PRO A 184 7.80 -13.54 -8.09
N VAL A 185 8.31 -12.88 -7.04
CA VAL A 185 8.15 -11.42 -6.86
C VAL A 185 8.63 -10.66 -8.09
N LEU A 186 8.00 -9.53 -8.37
CA LEU A 186 8.36 -8.67 -9.50
C LEU A 186 9.82 -8.21 -9.38
N GLY A 187 10.50 -8.16 -10.52
CA GLY A 187 11.91 -7.75 -10.62
C GLY A 187 12.92 -8.84 -10.29
N ALA A 188 12.56 -9.92 -9.56
CA ALA A 188 13.52 -10.94 -9.16
C ALA A 188 14.06 -11.77 -10.35
N VAL A 189 13.22 -12.09 -11.30
CA VAL A 189 13.59 -12.91 -12.48
C VAL A 189 13.04 -12.25 -13.74
N PRO A 190 13.88 -11.64 -14.59
CA PRO A 190 13.44 -10.86 -15.76
C PRO A 190 12.52 -11.60 -16.74
N ALA A 191 12.76 -12.91 -16.93
CA ALA A 191 12.00 -13.76 -17.83
C ALA A 191 11.06 -14.71 -17.07
N ALA A 192 10.57 -14.30 -15.89
CA ALA A 192 9.62 -15.11 -15.13
C ALA A 192 8.35 -15.40 -15.92
N VAL A 193 7.85 -16.61 -15.75
CA VAL A 193 6.52 -17.02 -16.20
C VAL A 193 5.59 -16.95 -14.99
N PHE A 194 4.42 -16.41 -15.19
CA PHE A 194 3.37 -16.31 -14.18
C PHE A 194 2.21 -17.22 -14.58
N GLU A 195 1.90 -18.19 -13.71
CA GLU A 195 0.80 -19.12 -13.93
C GLU A 195 -0.53 -18.43 -13.65
N ARG A 196 -1.56 -18.76 -14.44
CA ARG A 196 -2.91 -18.28 -14.23
C ARG A 196 -3.75 -19.30 -13.50
N GLY A 197 -4.30 -18.92 -12.34
CA GLY A 197 -5.37 -19.63 -11.68
C GLY A 197 -6.74 -19.16 -12.20
N SER A 198 -7.74 -20.03 -12.08
CA SER A 198 -9.11 -19.72 -12.45
C SER A 198 -10.10 -20.37 -11.49
N VAL A 199 -10.99 -19.56 -10.94
CA VAL A 199 -12.09 -20.03 -10.10
C VAL A 199 -13.39 -19.35 -10.51
N ARG A 200 -14.52 -19.85 -10.02
CA ARG A 200 -15.81 -19.20 -10.21
C ARG A 200 -16.39 -18.80 -8.86
N LEU A 201 -16.65 -17.51 -8.67
CA LEU A 201 -17.41 -17.01 -7.53
C LEU A 201 -18.89 -17.40 -7.71
N ARG A 202 -19.52 -17.91 -6.66
CA ARG A 202 -20.95 -18.26 -6.54
C ARG A 202 -21.63 -17.24 -5.62
N GLY A 203 -22.95 -17.22 -5.60
CA GLY A 203 -23.69 -16.39 -4.66
C GLY A 203 -23.31 -16.72 -3.20
N GLY A 204 -23.02 -15.69 -2.41
CA GLY A 204 -22.55 -15.81 -1.03
C GLY A 204 -21.04 -15.99 -0.84
N ASP A 205 -20.27 -16.16 -1.94
CA ASP A 205 -18.81 -16.29 -1.84
C ASP A 205 -18.15 -14.93 -1.54
N LEU A 206 -17.10 -14.99 -0.70
CA LEU A 206 -16.23 -13.86 -0.37
C LEU A 206 -14.80 -14.13 -0.82
N LEU A 207 -14.23 -13.23 -1.61
CA LEU A 207 -12.79 -13.21 -1.90
C LEU A 207 -12.13 -12.12 -1.05
N LEU A 208 -11.02 -12.47 -0.39
CA LEU A 208 -10.18 -11.54 0.36
C LEU A 208 -8.76 -11.61 -0.17
N ALA A 209 -8.20 -10.46 -0.54
CA ALA A 209 -6.76 -10.28 -0.78
C ALA A 209 -6.23 -9.25 0.22
N CYS A 210 -5.04 -9.47 0.78
CA CYS A 210 -4.43 -8.55 1.73
C CYS A 210 -2.90 -8.54 1.63
N SER A 211 -2.28 -7.43 2.05
CA SER A 211 -0.84 -7.35 2.20
C SER A 211 -0.35 -8.12 3.43
N ASP A 212 0.95 -8.34 3.51
CA ASP A 212 1.61 -9.01 4.64
C ASP A 212 1.45 -8.24 5.95
N GLY A 213 1.32 -6.90 5.92
CA GLY A 213 1.05 -6.10 7.12
C GLY A 213 -0.20 -6.49 7.90
N ILE A 214 -1.17 -7.16 7.26
CA ILE A 214 -2.29 -7.82 7.95
C ILE A 214 -1.81 -9.08 8.69
N LEU A 215 -1.07 -9.94 8.00
CA LEU A 215 -0.66 -11.25 8.51
C LEU A 215 0.44 -11.15 9.56
N GLU A 216 1.40 -10.25 9.32
CA GLU A 216 2.59 -10.03 10.12
C GLU A 216 2.41 -8.94 11.19
N SER A 217 1.17 -8.56 11.52
CA SER A 217 0.89 -7.71 12.66
C SER A 217 1.15 -8.48 13.96
N PHE A 218 2.01 -7.93 14.85
CA PHE A 218 2.42 -8.55 16.11
C PHE A 218 1.71 -7.97 17.33
N ASN A 219 1.36 -8.83 18.27
CA ASN A 219 0.91 -8.42 19.60
C ASN A 219 2.09 -8.22 20.58
N GLU A 220 1.81 -7.87 21.85
CA GLU A 220 2.84 -7.71 22.90
C GLU A 220 3.61 -9.02 23.20
N ALA A 221 3.00 -10.18 22.97
CA ALA A 221 3.62 -11.49 23.16
C ALA A 221 4.45 -11.96 21.94
N GLU A 222 4.76 -11.07 20.99
CA GLU A 222 5.49 -11.37 19.72
C GLU A 222 4.82 -12.47 18.89
N GLN A 223 3.49 -12.58 18.95
CA GLN A 223 2.73 -13.50 18.12
C GLN A 223 2.19 -12.74 16.91
N GLU A 224 2.28 -13.33 15.73
CA GLU A 224 1.67 -12.82 14.51
C GLU A 224 0.14 -13.00 14.53
N PHE A 225 -0.58 -12.09 13.89
CA PHE A 225 -2.02 -12.26 13.61
C PHE A 225 -2.24 -13.54 12.80
N GLY A 226 -1.58 -13.65 11.66
CA GLY A 226 -1.45 -14.84 10.85
C GLY A 226 -2.74 -15.31 10.17
N ASN A 227 -2.57 -16.27 9.27
CA ASN A 227 -3.67 -16.79 8.45
C ASN A 227 -4.84 -17.40 9.25
N MET A 228 -4.58 -18.07 10.38
CA MET A 228 -5.66 -18.71 11.15
C MET A 228 -6.65 -17.71 11.75
N ARG A 229 -6.12 -16.59 12.29
CA ARG A 229 -7.00 -15.53 12.85
C ARG A 229 -7.73 -14.80 11.73
N LEU A 230 -7.04 -14.53 10.60
CA LEU A 230 -7.66 -13.93 9.42
C LEU A 230 -8.84 -14.77 8.91
N GLN A 231 -8.64 -16.08 8.74
CA GLN A 231 -9.69 -17.00 8.32
C GLN A 231 -10.86 -17.07 9.30
N THR A 232 -10.56 -17.08 10.61
CA THR A 232 -11.58 -17.08 11.67
C THR A 232 -12.43 -15.82 11.61
N GLU A 233 -11.77 -14.66 11.44
CA GLU A 233 -12.46 -13.38 11.37
C GLU A 233 -13.29 -13.25 10.08
N LEU A 234 -12.78 -13.74 8.95
CA LEU A 234 -13.51 -13.74 7.69
C LEU A 234 -14.80 -14.57 7.78
N ARG A 235 -14.73 -15.78 8.40
CA ARG A 235 -15.93 -16.60 8.64
C ARG A 235 -16.91 -15.90 9.59
N ARG A 236 -16.41 -15.28 10.66
CA ARG A 236 -17.25 -14.55 11.61
C ARG A 236 -18.01 -13.39 10.97
N ALA A 237 -17.36 -12.70 10.03
CA ALA A 237 -17.93 -11.55 9.35
C ALA A 237 -18.78 -11.92 8.12
N GLN A 238 -18.77 -13.20 7.70
CA GLN A 238 -19.55 -13.69 6.55
C GLN A 238 -21.05 -13.38 6.74
N GLY A 239 -21.69 -12.89 5.69
CA GLY A 239 -23.09 -12.43 5.72
C GLY A 239 -23.25 -10.94 6.02
N GLY A 240 -22.19 -10.23 6.39
CA GLY A 240 -22.16 -8.77 6.45
C GLY A 240 -22.04 -8.13 5.06
N SER A 241 -22.21 -6.80 4.98
CA SER A 241 -21.86 -6.07 3.77
C SER A 241 -20.35 -6.14 3.51
N THR A 242 -19.93 -5.94 2.28
CA THR A 242 -18.50 -5.97 1.88
C THR A 242 -17.66 -5.03 2.74
N GLU A 243 -18.18 -3.82 3.02
CA GLU A 243 -17.51 -2.85 3.90
C GLU A 243 -17.49 -3.32 5.37
N ALA A 244 -18.57 -3.97 5.84
CA ALA A 244 -18.62 -4.49 7.21
C ALA A 244 -17.59 -5.60 7.41
N VAL A 245 -17.42 -6.51 6.44
CA VAL A 245 -16.39 -7.54 6.45
C VAL A 245 -15.01 -6.91 6.47
N LEU A 246 -14.76 -5.93 5.60
CA LEU A 246 -13.48 -5.23 5.51
C LEU A 246 -13.09 -4.58 6.84
N PHE A 247 -13.98 -3.77 7.42
CA PHE A 247 -13.70 -3.10 8.70
C PHE A 247 -13.66 -4.05 9.89
N SER A 248 -14.38 -5.19 9.85
CA SER A 248 -14.29 -6.23 10.87
C SER A 248 -12.88 -6.84 10.90
N VAL A 249 -12.32 -7.16 9.74
CA VAL A 249 -10.94 -7.69 9.65
C VAL A 249 -9.92 -6.67 10.12
N LEU A 250 -9.99 -5.42 9.62
CA LEU A 250 -9.05 -4.36 10.03
C LEU A 250 -9.12 -4.08 11.53
N GLY A 251 -10.33 -4.02 12.11
CA GLY A 251 -10.52 -3.84 13.54
C GLY A 251 -9.93 -5.00 14.35
N ALA A 252 -10.14 -6.24 13.92
CA ALA A 252 -9.59 -7.41 14.59
C ALA A 252 -8.04 -7.42 14.60
N VAL A 253 -7.39 -6.97 13.53
CA VAL A 253 -5.93 -6.82 13.49
C VAL A 253 -5.46 -5.72 14.44
N GLN A 254 -6.12 -4.56 14.43
CA GLN A 254 -5.78 -3.45 15.32
C GLN A 254 -5.96 -3.82 16.80
N ASP A 255 -7.06 -4.46 17.15
CA ASP A 255 -7.34 -4.94 18.52
C ASP A 255 -6.33 -5.99 18.97
N PHE A 256 -5.92 -6.89 18.08
CA PHE A 256 -4.89 -7.89 18.35
C PHE A 256 -3.51 -7.28 18.58
N ALA A 257 -3.13 -6.28 17.79
CA ALA A 257 -1.84 -5.61 17.91
C ALA A 257 -1.77 -4.67 19.14
N ALA A 258 -2.90 -4.13 19.60
CA ALA A 258 -2.94 -3.15 20.68
C ALA A 258 -2.35 -3.69 22.00
N PRO A 259 -1.62 -2.87 22.78
CA PRO A 259 -1.32 -1.44 22.55
C PRO A 259 -0.11 -1.17 21.66
N ARG A 260 0.46 -2.19 21.03
CA ARG A 260 1.63 -2.05 20.16
C ARG A 260 1.25 -1.27 18.89
N PRO A 261 2.05 -0.28 18.48
CA PRO A 261 1.79 0.42 17.23
C PRO A 261 2.02 -0.52 16.03
N LEU A 262 1.21 -0.36 15.01
CA LEU A 262 1.39 -1.07 13.74
C LEU A 262 2.72 -0.66 13.11
N THR A 263 3.43 -1.62 12.55
CA THR A 263 4.78 -1.44 11.98
C THR A 263 4.78 -1.38 10.46
N ASP A 264 3.72 -1.88 9.82
CA ASP A 264 3.55 -1.89 8.37
C ASP A 264 2.17 -1.45 7.92
N ASP A 265 2.07 -1.06 6.65
CA ASP A 265 0.81 -0.69 6.01
C ASP A 265 -0.11 -1.92 5.96
N MET A 266 -1.39 -1.72 6.23
CA MET A 266 -2.40 -2.78 6.15
C MET A 266 -3.31 -2.50 4.98
N THR A 267 -3.25 -3.36 3.97
CA THR A 267 -4.09 -3.24 2.79
C THR A 267 -4.98 -4.46 2.64
N LEU A 268 -6.24 -4.19 2.39
CA LEU A 268 -7.27 -5.23 2.29
C LEU A 268 -8.22 -4.91 1.13
N MET A 269 -8.54 -5.95 0.38
CA MET A 269 -9.58 -5.91 -0.65
C MET A 269 -10.54 -7.08 -0.45
N ILE A 270 -11.84 -6.79 -0.43
CA ILE A 270 -12.92 -7.76 -0.34
C ILE A 270 -13.75 -7.70 -1.61
N VAL A 271 -14.04 -8.86 -2.17
CA VAL A 271 -15.04 -9.03 -3.23
C VAL A 271 -16.14 -9.94 -2.72
N HIS A 272 -17.36 -9.49 -2.78
CA HIS A 272 -18.55 -10.27 -2.42
C HIS A 272 -19.42 -10.48 -3.66
N ARG A 273 -19.91 -11.70 -3.84
CA ARG A 273 -20.97 -12.00 -4.81
C ARG A 273 -22.26 -12.30 -4.06
N SER A 274 -23.23 -11.39 -4.15
CA SER A 274 -24.59 -11.58 -3.61
C SER A 274 -25.42 -12.59 -4.41
#